data_dfa844fba1ab100b3acfa1b317d43b7b
#
_entry.id   dfa844fba1ab100b3acfa1b317d43b7b
#
_cell.length_a   1.000
_cell.length_b   1.000
_cell.length_c   1.000
_cell.angle_alpha   90.00
_cell.angle_beta   90.00
_cell.angle_gamma   90.00
#
_symmetry.space_group_name_H-M   'P 1'
#
loop_
_entity.id
_entity.type
_entity.pdbx_description
1 polymer ?
#
loop_
_entity_poly.entity_id
_entity_poly.type
_entity_poly.pdbx_seq_one_letter_code
_entity_poly.pdbx_strand_id
1 'polypeptide(L)'
;MAEGNQPGGIKAPPSGAYKIVAVPEPHRAVVDQYIRPGTFVGNSEAESPWVPFGDNAAIRHLAFDVRNNVYANVLWIKSAGVIGTHKHRGMVWAIGLEGTFRYLEYDWLCHPGEFITEFPGHAHTLVTDEPDGMKAFFWMQGANEFYDENGNFVETLDVWWFIEHYETYCREHGLEINRQLYL
;
A
#
# COMPACT_ATOMS: atom_id res chain seq x y z
N MET A 1 23.55 22.52 -35.46
CA MET A 1 22.83 22.58 -34.22
C MET A 1 21.83 21.45 -34.23
N ALA A 2 22.04 20.40 -33.48
CA ALA A 2 21.12 19.26 -33.46
C ALA A 2 19.92 19.64 -32.57
N GLU A 3 18.74 19.66 -33.15
CA GLU A 3 17.49 19.78 -32.40
C GLU A 3 17.35 18.55 -31.49
N GLY A 4 17.47 18.76 -30.20
CA GLY A 4 17.26 17.72 -29.20
C GLY A 4 15.83 17.22 -29.25
N ASN A 5 15.67 15.93 -29.52
CA ASN A 5 14.40 15.23 -29.47
C ASN A 5 13.89 15.25 -28.03
N GLN A 6 13.04 16.21 -27.70
CA GLN A 6 12.34 16.22 -26.41
C GLN A 6 11.46 14.96 -26.32
N PRO A 7 11.52 14.20 -25.22
CA PRO A 7 10.60 13.07 -25.05
C PRO A 7 9.17 13.62 -25.16
N GLY A 8 8.39 13.02 -26.06
CA GLY A 8 7.05 13.48 -26.40
C GLY A 8 6.17 13.58 -25.16
N GLY A 9 5.89 14.81 -24.73
CA GLY A 9 4.95 15.05 -23.63
C GLY A 9 3.59 14.41 -23.94
N ILE A 10 2.87 13.98 -22.91
CA ILE A 10 1.50 13.47 -23.04
C ILE A 10 0.65 14.59 -23.63
N LYS A 11 0.23 14.40 -24.89
CA LYS A 11 -0.67 15.34 -25.55
C LYS A 11 -2.08 15.11 -25.05
N ALA A 12 -2.81 16.20 -24.81
CA ALA A 12 -4.24 16.08 -24.56
C ALA A 12 -4.89 15.29 -25.71
N PRO A 13 -5.76 14.33 -25.41
CA PRO A 13 -6.39 13.52 -26.46
C PRO A 13 -7.20 14.41 -27.40
N PRO A 14 -7.16 14.17 -28.73
CA PRO A 14 -8.12 14.77 -29.63
C PRO A 14 -9.53 14.36 -29.21
N SER A 15 -10.50 15.26 -29.39
CA SER A 15 -11.91 14.94 -29.19
C SER A 15 -12.33 13.80 -30.13
N GLY A 16 -12.29 12.55 -29.64
CA GLY A 16 -12.60 11.37 -30.43
C GLY A 16 -12.33 10.10 -29.62
N ALA A 17 -12.94 9.00 -30.00
CA ALA A 17 -12.78 7.72 -29.30
C ALA A 17 -11.32 7.23 -29.31
N TYR A 18 -10.80 6.89 -28.16
CA TYR A 18 -9.53 6.17 -28.04
C TYR A 18 -9.64 4.80 -28.71
N LYS A 19 -8.58 4.40 -29.40
CA LYS A 19 -8.49 3.06 -29.96
C LYS A 19 -7.60 2.21 -29.07
N ILE A 20 -8.10 1.03 -28.72
CA ILE A 20 -7.27 -0.01 -28.12
C ILE A 20 -6.28 -0.48 -29.18
N VAL A 21 -4.99 -0.35 -28.89
CA VAL A 21 -3.92 -0.85 -29.77
C VAL A 21 -3.54 -2.23 -29.27
N ALA A 22 -3.70 -3.23 -30.10
CA ALA A 22 -3.29 -4.59 -29.78
C ALA A 22 -1.77 -4.72 -29.70
N VAL A 23 -1.29 -5.56 -28.79
CA VAL A 23 0.12 -5.93 -28.73
C VAL A 23 0.50 -6.63 -30.04
N PRO A 24 1.61 -6.23 -30.71
CA PRO A 24 2.03 -6.87 -31.95
C PRO A 24 2.54 -8.29 -31.72
N GLU A 25 2.43 -9.12 -32.78
CA GLU A 25 3.06 -10.44 -32.80
C GLU A 25 4.62 -10.31 -32.85
N PRO A 26 5.40 -11.23 -32.28
CA PRO A 26 4.95 -12.45 -31.57
C PRO A 26 4.59 -12.23 -30.08
N HIS A 27 4.66 -11.01 -29.59
CA HIS A 27 4.47 -10.70 -28.18
C HIS A 27 3.05 -11.00 -27.67
N ARG A 28 2.04 -10.88 -28.56
CA ARG A 28 0.65 -11.16 -28.19
C ARG A 28 0.47 -12.58 -27.67
N ALA A 29 1.06 -13.57 -28.32
CA ALA A 29 0.94 -14.98 -27.89
C ALA A 29 1.49 -15.19 -26.47
N VAL A 30 2.56 -14.48 -26.10
CA VAL A 30 3.14 -14.52 -24.75
C VAL A 30 2.22 -13.81 -23.75
N VAL A 31 1.69 -12.63 -24.10
CA VAL A 31 0.77 -11.89 -23.23
C VAL A 31 -0.49 -12.70 -22.97
N ASP A 32 -1.12 -13.22 -24.02
CA ASP A 32 -2.39 -13.95 -23.90
C ASP A 32 -2.24 -15.26 -23.09
N GLN A 33 -1.05 -15.89 -23.13
CA GLN A 33 -0.81 -17.18 -22.47
C GLN A 33 -0.26 -17.05 -21.05
N TYR A 34 0.59 -16.06 -20.78
CA TYR A 34 1.39 -16.03 -19.55
C TYR A 34 1.24 -14.79 -18.69
N ILE A 35 0.74 -13.70 -19.24
CA ILE A 35 0.64 -12.44 -18.52
C ILE A 35 -0.78 -12.25 -17.99
N ARG A 36 -0.87 -12.12 -16.67
CA ARG A 36 -2.13 -11.81 -16.00
C ARG A 36 -2.56 -10.36 -16.36
N PRO A 37 -3.83 -10.12 -16.70
CA PRO A 37 -4.35 -8.76 -16.87
C PRO A 37 -4.13 -7.92 -15.60
N GLY A 38 -3.96 -6.62 -15.78
CA GLY A 38 -3.95 -5.67 -14.67
C GLY A 38 -5.25 -5.76 -13.87
N THR A 39 -5.15 -5.52 -12.56
CA THR A 39 -6.28 -5.52 -11.65
C THR A 39 -6.68 -4.09 -11.32
N PHE A 40 -7.94 -3.91 -10.94
CA PHE A 40 -8.48 -2.65 -10.42
C PHE A 40 -9.22 -2.93 -9.13
N VAL A 41 -8.89 -2.18 -8.08
CA VAL A 41 -9.55 -2.24 -6.79
C VAL A 41 -10.16 -0.88 -6.52
N GLY A 42 -11.48 -0.81 -6.49
CA GLY A 42 -12.20 0.40 -6.15
C GLY A 42 -12.13 0.72 -4.65
N ASN A 43 -12.64 1.88 -4.28
CA ASN A 43 -12.61 2.37 -2.90
C ASN A 43 -13.89 2.09 -2.10
N SER A 44 -14.77 1.21 -2.60
CA SER A 44 -15.97 0.82 -1.89
C SER A 44 -15.68 -0.20 -0.79
N GLU A 45 -16.53 -0.24 0.23
CA GLU A 45 -16.45 -1.25 1.29
C GLU A 45 -16.63 -2.69 0.77
N ALA A 46 -17.35 -2.86 -0.34
CA ALA A 46 -17.53 -4.18 -0.96
C ALA A 46 -16.27 -4.68 -1.69
N GLU A 47 -15.42 -3.77 -2.18
CA GLU A 47 -14.21 -4.14 -2.92
C GLU A 47 -12.97 -4.25 -2.02
N SER A 48 -12.88 -3.37 -1.04
CA SER A 48 -11.82 -3.40 -0.01
C SER A 48 -12.31 -2.64 1.23
N PRO A 49 -12.81 -3.34 2.25
CA PRO A 49 -13.30 -2.72 3.48
C PRO A 49 -12.16 -2.12 4.31
N TRP A 50 -12.51 -1.20 5.20
CA TRP A 50 -11.65 -0.76 6.28
C TRP A 50 -11.65 -1.78 7.41
N VAL A 51 -10.64 -2.62 7.46
CA VAL A 51 -10.48 -3.64 8.50
C VAL A 51 -9.84 -3.00 9.74
N PRO A 52 -10.45 -3.10 10.94
CA PRO A 52 -9.88 -2.54 12.16
C PRO A 52 -8.46 -3.06 12.44
N PHE A 53 -7.58 -2.16 12.87
CA PHE A 53 -6.20 -2.47 13.27
C PHE A 53 -5.94 -1.82 14.63
N GLY A 54 -6.21 -2.56 15.71
CA GLY A 54 -6.31 -1.99 17.06
C GLY A 54 -7.52 -1.04 17.19
N ASP A 55 -7.52 -0.23 18.25
CA ASP A 55 -8.68 0.60 18.62
C ASP A 55 -8.79 1.88 17.78
N ASN A 56 -7.66 2.47 17.38
CA ASN A 56 -7.60 3.79 16.75
C ASN A 56 -7.17 3.75 15.28
N ALA A 57 -7.01 2.58 14.68
CA ALA A 57 -6.60 2.48 13.29
C ALA A 57 -7.45 1.50 12.49
N ALA A 58 -7.33 1.56 11.17
CA ALA A 58 -7.89 0.61 10.23
C ALA A 58 -6.99 0.49 9.01
N ILE A 59 -7.06 -0.64 8.34
CA ILE A 59 -6.29 -0.94 7.14
C ILE A 59 -7.26 -1.24 6.01
N ARG A 60 -7.04 -0.63 4.85
CA ARG A 60 -7.67 -1.01 3.58
C ARG A 60 -6.63 -1.72 2.73
N HIS A 61 -6.82 -3.00 2.50
CA HIS A 61 -5.90 -3.80 1.71
C HIS A 61 -6.07 -3.55 0.22
N LEU A 62 -4.98 -3.46 -0.53
CA LEU A 62 -4.98 -3.15 -1.96
C LEU A 62 -4.34 -4.24 -2.81
N ALA A 63 -3.33 -4.94 -2.28
CA ALA A 63 -2.66 -6.01 -2.99
C ALA A 63 -1.93 -6.98 -2.04
N PHE A 64 -1.92 -8.27 -2.42
CA PHE A 64 -1.16 -9.34 -1.79
C PHE A 64 -0.39 -10.11 -2.85
N ASP A 65 0.93 -10.04 -2.85
CA ASP A 65 1.83 -10.87 -3.66
C ASP A 65 2.56 -11.87 -2.76
N VAL A 66 1.96 -13.04 -2.60
CA VAL A 66 2.49 -14.08 -1.72
C VAL A 66 3.83 -14.67 -2.21
N ARG A 67 4.10 -14.62 -3.51
CA ARG A 67 5.32 -15.16 -4.10
C ARG A 67 6.55 -14.33 -3.77
N ASN A 68 6.35 -13.01 -3.71
CA ASN A 68 7.42 -12.05 -3.44
C ASN A 68 7.38 -11.52 -2.01
N ASN A 69 6.42 -11.98 -1.18
CA ASN A 69 6.15 -11.46 0.16
C ASN A 69 6.02 -9.93 0.14
N VAL A 70 5.12 -9.47 -0.74
CA VAL A 70 4.81 -8.05 -0.94
C VAL A 70 3.33 -7.81 -0.67
N TYR A 71 3.01 -6.72 -0.03
CA TYR A 71 1.64 -6.28 0.18
C TYR A 71 1.53 -4.77 0.13
N ALA A 72 0.36 -4.30 -0.27
CA ALA A 72 0.06 -2.88 -0.33
C ALA A 72 -1.26 -2.59 0.36
N ASN A 73 -1.30 -1.48 1.09
CA ASN A 73 -2.50 -1.05 1.80
C ASN A 73 -2.54 0.46 2.02
N VAL A 74 -3.68 0.94 2.47
CA VAL A 74 -3.81 2.26 3.09
C VAL A 74 -4.01 2.05 4.58
N LEU A 75 -3.15 2.64 5.38
CA LEU A 75 -3.33 2.79 6.82
C LEU A 75 -4.11 4.07 7.09
N TRP A 76 -5.12 3.96 7.95
CA TRP A 76 -5.86 5.09 8.51
C TRP A 76 -5.71 5.07 10.03
N ILE A 77 -5.08 6.08 10.60
CA ILE A 77 -5.13 6.38 12.03
C ILE A 77 -6.24 7.42 12.20
N LYS A 78 -7.24 7.11 13.02
CA LYS A 78 -8.51 7.86 13.06
C LYS A 78 -8.46 9.17 13.84
N SER A 79 -7.49 9.30 14.74
CA SER A 79 -7.22 10.51 15.53
C SER A 79 -5.75 10.51 15.95
N ALA A 80 -5.28 11.54 16.64
CA ALA A 80 -3.93 11.56 17.21
C ALA A 80 -3.60 10.23 17.91
N GLY A 81 -2.45 9.63 17.59
CA GLY A 81 -2.09 8.32 18.10
C GLY A 81 -0.82 7.72 17.53
N VAL A 82 -0.53 6.51 17.97
CA VAL A 82 0.70 5.77 17.72
C VAL A 82 0.38 4.39 17.15
N ILE A 83 1.15 3.93 16.16
CA ILE A 83 1.06 2.54 15.63
C ILE A 83 2.03 1.59 16.33
N GLY A 84 2.75 2.04 17.29
CA GLY A 84 3.74 1.21 18.00
C GLY A 84 5.08 1.12 17.26
N THR A 85 6.07 0.70 18.04
CA THR A 85 7.44 0.53 17.55
C THR A 85 7.56 -0.74 16.73
N HIS A 86 8.07 -0.62 15.52
CA HIS A 86 8.26 -1.76 14.64
C HIS A 86 9.52 -1.59 13.77
N LYS A 87 9.94 -2.70 13.19
CA LYS A 87 11.09 -2.78 12.28
C LYS A 87 10.70 -3.57 11.04
N HIS A 88 11.07 -3.07 9.87
CA HIS A 88 10.85 -3.76 8.61
C HIS A 88 11.98 -4.75 8.29
N ARG A 89 11.61 -5.92 7.78
CA ARG A 89 12.56 -6.90 7.21
C ARG A 89 12.83 -6.70 5.73
N GLY A 90 12.05 -5.88 5.07
CA GLY A 90 12.20 -5.50 3.66
C GLY A 90 12.05 -4.00 3.47
N MET A 91 12.06 -3.58 2.23
CA MET A 91 11.87 -2.17 1.86
C MET A 91 10.39 -1.78 2.00
N VAL A 92 10.16 -0.54 2.43
CA VAL A 92 8.84 0.07 2.44
C VAL A 92 8.87 1.39 1.66
N TRP A 93 7.83 1.61 0.89
CA TRP A 93 7.52 2.91 0.28
C TRP A 93 6.18 3.40 0.79
N ALA A 94 6.13 4.67 1.17
CA ALA A 94 4.91 5.29 1.65
C ALA A 94 4.64 6.63 0.98
N ILE A 95 3.37 6.97 0.85
CA ILE A 95 2.90 8.28 0.38
C ILE A 95 1.84 8.77 1.36
N GLY A 96 2.02 9.97 1.90
CA GLY A 96 1.00 10.67 2.66
C GLY A 96 -0.23 10.95 1.79
N LEU A 97 -1.43 10.67 2.28
CA LEU A 97 -2.69 10.90 1.56
C LEU A 97 -3.55 11.98 2.23
N GLU A 98 -3.72 11.91 3.54
CA GLU A 98 -4.51 12.85 4.35
C GLU A 98 -3.82 13.04 5.70
N GLY A 99 -3.94 14.23 6.31
CA GLY A 99 -3.28 14.57 7.56
C GLY A 99 -1.76 14.51 7.46
N THR A 100 -1.08 14.49 8.59
CA THR A 100 0.38 14.40 8.66
C THR A 100 0.82 13.28 9.59
N PHE A 101 2.00 12.73 9.35
CA PHE A 101 2.61 11.75 10.26
C PHE A 101 4.13 11.87 10.26
N ARG A 102 4.75 11.32 11.27
CA ARG A 102 6.21 11.24 11.42
C ARG A 102 6.60 9.97 12.14
N TYR A 103 7.88 9.69 12.19
CA TYR A 103 8.44 8.74 13.13
C TYR A 103 9.13 9.49 14.27
N LEU A 104 9.02 8.99 15.48
CA LEU A 104 9.62 9.63 16.66
C LEU A 104 11.14 9.76 16.54
N GLU A 105 11.75 8.89 15.74
CA GLU A 105 13.19 8.78 15.55
C GLU A 105 13.77 9.75 14.50
N TYR A 106 12.90 10.53 13.80
CA TYR A 106 13.31 11.43 12.73
C TYR A 106 12.74 12.85 12.92
N ASP A 107 13.41 13.84 12.33
CA ASP A 107 13.06 15.26 12.45
C ASP A 107 12.06 15.76 11.39
N TRP A 108 11.70 14.90 10.43
CA TRP A 108 10.76 15.28 9.37
C TRP A 108 9.30 14.99 9.72
N LEU A 109 8.40 15.69 9.06
CA LEU A 109 6.96 15.49 9.08
C LEU A 109 6.49 15.22 7.65
N CYS A 110 5.79 14.11 7.43
CA CYS A 110 5.26 13.74 6.12
C CYS A 110 3.88 14.37 5.91
N HIS A 111 3.76 15.17 4.87
CA HIS A 111 2.52 15.79 4.42
C HIS A 111 1.87 15.00 3.26
N PRO A 112 0.58 15.27 2.94
CA PRO A 112 -0.08 14.69 1.78
C PRO A 112 0.70 14.92 0.48
N GLY A 113 0.93 13.83 -0.29
CA GLY A 113 1.71 13.83 -1.52
C GLY A 113 3.21 13.65 -1.37
N GLU A 114 3.73 13.67 -0.15
CA GLU A 114 5.16 13.41 0.11
C GLU A 114 5.44 11.90 0.17
N PHE A 115 6.68 11.53 -0.19
CA PHE A 115 7.12 10.16 -0.35
C PHE A 115 8.22 9.80 0.63
N ILE A 116 8.09 8.62 1.23
CA ILE A 116 9.05 8.06 2.18
C ILE A 116 9.58 6.74 1.65
N THR A 117 10.88 6.51 1.86
CA THR A 117 11.51 5.20 1.72
C THR A 117 12.04 4.76 3.07
N GLU A 118 11.64 3.57 3.50
CA GLU A 118 12.13 2.95 4.74
C GLU A 118 12.99 1.74 4.38
N PHE A 119 14.20 1.74 4.90
CA PHE A 119 15.14 0.65 4.68
C PHE A 119 15.03 -0.40 5.78
N PRO A 120 15.25 -1.69 5.46
CA PRO A 120 15.15 -2.74 6.47
C PRO A 120 16.17 -2.57 7.58
N GLY A 121 15.80 -2.97 8.78
CA GLY A 121 16.67 -3.06 9.95
C GLY A 121 16.55 -1.93 10.96
N HIS A 122 16.07 -0.77 10.59
CA HIS A 122 15.81 0.32 11.55
C HIS A 122 14.44 0.15 12.22
N ALA A 123 14.41 0.21 13.54
CA ALA A 123 13.18 0.29 14.30
C ALA A 123 12.71 1.75 14.38
N HIS A 124 11.41 1.95 14.24
CA HIS A 124 10.79 3.27 14.33
C HIS A 124 9.35 3.19 14.85
N THR A 125 8.85 4.33 15.27
CA THR A 125 7.54 4.47 15.89
C THR A 125 6.72 5.49 15.11
N LEU A 126 5.72 5.03 14.35
CA LEU A 126 4.85 5.90 13.57
C LEU A 126 3.83 6.60 14.48
N VAL A 127 3.75 7.92 14.36
CA VAL A 127 2.82 8.75 15.12
C VAL A 127 2.16 9.80 14.23
N THR A 128 0.93 10.17 14.60
CA THR A 128 0.27 11.37 14.11
C THR A 128 -0.21 12.20 15.29
N ASP A 129 0.01 13.52 15.21
CA ASP A 129 -0.49 14.50 16.18
C ASP A 129 -1.81 15.15 15.70
N GLU A 130 -2.31 14.75 14.52
CA GLU A 130 -3.52 15.30 13.91
C GLU A 130 -4.77 14.84 14.67
N PRO A 131 -5.63 15.76 15.12
CA PRO A 131 -6.85 15.42 15.85
C PRO A 131 -7.85 14.60 14.99
N ASP A 132 -7.85 14.83 13.67
CA ASP A 132 -8.69 14.11 12.70
C ASP A 132 -7.95 12.90 12.08
N GLY A 133 -6.75 12.60 12.60
CA GLY A 133 -5.94 11.47 12.17
C GLY A 133 -5.24 11.67 10.83
N MET A 134 -4.80 10.56 10.25
CA MET A 134 -4.06 10.56 8.99
C MET A 134 -4.38 9.33 8.14
N LYS A 135 -4.14 9.43 6.84
CA LYS A 135 -4.08 8.28 5.93
C LYS A 135 -2.78 8.30 5.13
N ALA A 136 -2.19 7.14 4.97
CA ALA A 136 -1.03 6.95 4.10
C ALA A 136 -1.12 5.62 3.36
N PHE A 137 -0.69 5.63 2.11
CA PHE A 137 -0.46 4.42 1.34
C PHE A 137 0.90 3.83 1.70
N PHE A 138 0.93 2.52 1.86
CA PHE A 138 2.16 1.75 2.06
C PHE A 138 2.26 0.62 1.05
N TRP A 139 3.44 0.48 0.44
CA TRP A 139 3.89 -0.70 -0.27
C TRP A 139 5.02 -1.31 0.55
N MET A 140 4.89 -2.57 0.91
CA MET A 140 5.78 -3.23 1.87
C MET A 140 6.26 -4.56 1.32
N GLN A 141 7.56 -4.81 1.47
CA GLN A 141 8.18 -6.10 1.19
C GLN A 141 8.65 -6.75 2.48
N GLY A 142 8.52 -8.07 2.58
CA GLY A 142 8.96 -8.81 3.76
C GLY A 142 7.95 -8.75 4.90
N ALA A 143 8.40 -8.43 6.09
CA ALA A 143 7.56 -8.45 7.28
C ALA A 143 7.85 -7.26 8.20
N ASN A 144 6.88 -6.91 9.03
CA ASN A 144 7.01 -5.97 10.13
C ASN A 144 7.13 -6.74 11.44
N GLU A 145 8.16 -6.46 12.21
CA GLU A 145 8.35 -6.99 13.55
C GLU A 145 7.96 -5.91 14.56
N PHE A 146 6.98 -6.19 15.39
CA PHE A 146 6.52 -5.29 16.44
C PHE A 146 7.20 -5.56 17.77
N TYR A 147 7.41 -4.50 18.53
CA TYR A 147 8.09 -4.53 19.83
C TYR A 147 7.25 -3.80 20.89
N ASP A 148 7.30 -4.30 22.12
CA ASP A 148 6.70 -3.63 23.28
C ASP A 148 7.53 -2.43 23.74
N GLU A 149 7.06 -1.73 24.76
CA GLU A 149 7.73 -0.56 25.36
C GLU A 149 9.10 -0.86 26.00
N ASN A 150 9.39 -2.13 26.28
CA ASN A 150 10.66 -2.60 26.82
C ASN A 150 11.62 -3.10 25.71
N GLY A 151 11.19 -3.05 24.44
CA GLY A 151 11.95 -3.53 23.30
C GLY A 151 11.91 -5.05 23.11
N ASN A 152 10.99 -5.76 23.77
CA ASN A 152 10.79 -7.18 23.53
C ASN A 152 9.95 -7.40 22.28
N PHE A 153 10.31 -8.42 21.50
CA PHE A 153 9.55 -8.84 20.34
C PHE A 153 8.13 -9.28 20.74
N VAL A 154 7.13 -8.79 20.01
CA VAL A 154 5.71 -9.13 20.21
C VAL A 154 5.22 -10.05 19.13
N GLU A 155 5.25 -9.61 17.87
CA GLU A 155 4.71 -10.36 16.75
C GLU A 155 5.34 -9.96 15.41
N THR A 156 5.10 -10.77 14.39
CA THR A 156 5.50 -10.52 13.01
C THR A 156 4.26 -10.45 12.12
N LEU A 157 4.13 -9.37 11.37
CA LEU A 157 3.09 -9.17 10.37
C LEU A 157 3.71 -9.26 8.97
N ASP A 158 3.38 -10.31 8.24
CA ASP A 158 3.80 -10.53 6.86
C ASP A 158 2.59 -10.59 5.93
N VAL A 159 2.80 -10.91 4.65
CA VAL A 159 1.70 -11.00 3.68
C VAL A 159 0.62 -11.99 4.11
N TRP A 160 0.96 -13.08 4.78
CA TRP A 160 0.01 -14.08 5.24
C TRP A 160 -0.84 -13.57 6.40
N TRP A 161 -0.23 -12.84 7.33
CA TRP A 161 -0.94 -12.18 8.41
C TRP A 161 -1.97 -11.17 7.85
N PHE A 162 -1.59 -10.35 6.85
CA PHE A 162 -2.50 -9.36 6.25
C PHE A 162 -3.62 -10.02 5.43
N ILE A 163 -3.37 -11.16 4.79
CA ILE A 163 -4.41 -11.96 4.13
C ILE A 163 -5.41 -12.48 5.17
N GLU A 164 -4.94 -13.09 6.25
CA GLU A 164 -5.81 -13.61 7.29
C GLU A 164 -6.62 -12.50 7.97
N HIS A 165 -6.01 -11.36 8.25
CA HIS A 165 -6.67 -10.16 8.77
C HIS A 165 -7.83 -9.70 7.87
N TYR A 166 -7.60 -9.62 6.55
CA TYR A 166 -8.60 -9.27 5.57
C TYR A 166 -9.72 -10.31 5.45
N GLU A 167 -9.35 -11.58 5.22
CA GLU A 167 -10.32 -12.64 4.97
C GLU A 167 -11.17 -12.96 6.20
N THR A 168 -10.59 -12.89 7.40
CA THR A 168 -11.33 -13.08 8.64
C THR A 168 -12.42 -12.03 8.79
N TYR A 169 -12.05 -10.76 8.58
CA TYR A 169 -13.02 -9.67 8.62
C TYR A 169 -14.13 -9.87 7.57
N CYS A 170 -13.81 -10.24 6.34
CA CYS A 170 -14.80 -10.50 5.30
C CYS A 170 -15.75 -11.63 5.72
N ARG A 171 -15.23 -12.75 6.24
CA ARG A 171 -16.04 -13.87 6.70
C ARG A 171 -17.01 -13.48 7.83
N GLU A 172 -16.52 -12.73 8.81
CA GLU A 172 -17.32 -12.32 9.97
C GLU A 172 -18.42 -11.31 9.62
N HIS A 173 -18.23 -10.52 8.56
CA HIS A 173 -19.17 -9.50 8.12
C HIS A 173 -19.98 -9.90 6.89
N GLY A 174 -19.86 -11.15 6.42
CA GLY A 174 -20.60 -11.64 5.25
C GLY A 174 -20.22 -10.94 3.94
N LEU A 175 -19.00 -10.44 3.84
CA LEU A 175 -18.45 -9.80 2.63
C LEU A 175 -17.80 -10.85 1.72
N GLU A 176 -17.92 -10.63 0.41
CA GLU A 176 -17.24 -11.47 -0.57
C GLU A 176 -15.74 -11.11 -0.63
N ILE A 177 -14.89 -12.14 -0.66
CA ILE A 177 -13.41 -11.94 -0.80
C ILE A 177 -13.10 -11.47 -2.21
N ASN A 178 -12.58 -10.26 -2.33
CA ASN A 178 -12.16 -9.71 -3.61
C ASN A 178 -10.85 -10.35 -4.09
N ARG A 179 -10.95 -11.25 -5.06
CA ARG A 179 -9.81 -11.98 -5.61
C ARG A 179 -8.85 -11.10 -6.43
N GLN A 180 -9.23 -9.88 -6.78
CA GLN A 180 -8.33 -8.94 -7.47
C GLN A 180 -7.22 -8.39 -6.58
N LEU A 181 -7.35 -8.55 -5.26
CA LEU A 181 -6.27 -8.21 -4.31
C LEU A 181 -5.08 -9.18 -4.38
N TYR A 182 -5.26 -10.40 -4.94
CA TYR A 182 -4.22 -11.43 -5.00
C TYR A 182 -3.49 -11.39 -6.33
N LEU A 183 -2.18 -11.06 -6.30
CA LEU A 183 -1.32 -10.90 -7.48
C LEU A 183 -0.57 -12.17 -7.86
#